data_39f4a4737d374719f6c18a13e9ffa594
#
_entry.id   39f4a4737d374719f6c18a13e9ffa594
#
_cell.length_a   1.000
_cell.length_b   1.000
_cell.length_c   1.000
_cell.angle_alpha   90.00
_cell.angle_beta   90.00
_cell.angle_gamma   90.00
#
_symmetry.space_group_name_H-M   'P 1'
#
loop_
_entity.id
_entity.type
_entity.pdbx_description
1 polymer ?
#
loop_
_entity_poly.entity_id
_entity_poly.type
_entity_poly.pdbx_seq_one_letter_code
_entity_poly.pdbx_strand_id
1 'polypeptide(L)'
;MTMECREVRQLAEAFISEQLLVETTHAIVAHLERCPACRAEVSGLRRLRAAGQSAFANAPDLAPSQEFMSSLTARLQVEATRERPARWATWLGMAASLLLVLGVGLGVREWSMLNLSALLHAAVGDHRFCALDFKLAEQPITLEEAARRFDPINRRLESIEPSTTTLSGGPLRILERHSCVFEGRRFAHIVLAYQGQAVSLLVTTDEGVWTIPSSFPVTDGFHATALRGSKHVAFVVSALSDDAVDEVAAAMAGPVAQALAGV
;
A
#
# COMPACT_ATOMS: atom_id res chain seq x y z
N MET A 1 -26.52 7.14 -9.40
CA MET A 1 -26.84 8.28 -10.31
C MET A 1 -26.04 8.09 -11.59
N THR A 2 -26.68 8.13 -12.74
CA THR A 2 -25.97 8.05 -14.04
C THR A 2 -25.55 9.47 -14.46
N MET A 3 -24.26 9.71 -14.47
CA MET A 3 -23.67 10.99 -14.90
C MET A 3 -23.79 11.15 -16.41
N GLU A 4 -24.13 12.36 -16.89
CA GLU A 4 -24.23 12.65 -18.32
C GLU A 4 -22.88 13.07 -18.93
N CYS A 5 -22.71 12.89 -20.25
CA CYS A 5 -21.47 13.27 -20.95
C CYS A 5 -21.09 14.74 -20.74
N ARG A 6 -22.09 15.64 -20.66
CA ARG A 6 -21.87 17.05 -20.43
C ARG A 6 -21.26 17.32 -19.05
N GLU A 7 -21.74 16.62 -18.03
CA GLU A 7 -21.24 16.75 -16.65
C GLU A 7 -19.81 16.21 -16.55
N VAL A 8 -19.53 15.07 -17.19
CA VAL A 8 -18.16 14.52 -17.23
C VAL A 8 -17.17 15.50 -17.87
N ARG A 9 -17.56 16.16 -18.98
CA ARG A 9 -16.71 17.16 -19.64
C ARG A 9 -16.46 18.38 -18.75
N GLN A 10 -17.47 18.86 -18.05
CA GLN A 10 -17.33 19.99 -17.12
C GLN A 10 -16.40 19.69 -15.94
N LEU A 11 -16.37 18.45 -15.51
CA LEU A 11 -15.55 18.01 -14.38
C LEU A 11 -14.21 17.38 -14.80
N ALA A 12 -13.96 17.24 -16.11
CA ALA A 12 -12.79 16.54 -16.62
C ALA A 12 -11.45 17.11 -16.10
N GLU A 13 -11.33 18.45 -16.03
CA GLU A 13 -10.12 19.11 -15.52
C GLU A 13 -9.92 18.83 -14.02
N ALA A 14 -10.96 18.96 -13.21
CA ALA A 14 -10.92 18.67 -11.79
C ALA A 14 -10.66 17.17 -11.52
N PHE A 15 -11.18 16.30 -12.39
CA PHE A 15 -10.93 14.85 -12.34
C PHE A 15 -9.46 14.51 -12.59
N ILE A 16 -8.85 15.05 -13.64
CA ILE A 16 -7.43 14.81 -13.95
C ILE A 16 -6.47 15.50 -12.99
N SER A 17 -6.96 16.49 -12.24
CA SER A 17 -6.21 17.22 -11.21
C SER A 17 -6.41 16.65 -9.81
N GLU A 18 -7.18 15.56 -9.67
CA GLU A 18 -7.48 14.87 -8.40
C GLU A 18 -8.15 15.79 -7.36
N GLN A 19 -8.96 16.73 -7.82
CA GLN A 19 -9.63 17.75 -6.98
C GLN A 19 -11.09 17.43 -6.67
N LEU A 20 -11.56 16.24 -7.03
CA LEU A 20 -12.94 15.81 -6.83
C LEU A 20 -13.11 14.98 -5.57
N LEU A 21 -14.32 15.01 -5.01
CA LEU A 21 -14.72 14.10 -3.95
C LEU A 21 -14.81 12.66 -4.48
N VAL A 22 -14.61 11.70 -3.59
CA VAL A 22 -14.55 10.27 -3.91
C VAL A 22 -15.80 9.80 -4.68
N GLU A 23 -16.99 10.20 -4.23
CA GLU A 23 -18.26 9.80 -4.86
C GLU A 23 -18.36 10.32 -6.31
N THR A 24 -17.93 11.56 -6.56
CA THR A 24 -17.93 12.15 -7.89
C THR A 24 -16.90 11.47 -8.79
N THR A 25 -15.74 11.15 -8.25
CA THR A 25 -14.69 10.40 -8.95
C THR A 25 -15.21 9.04 -9.40
N HIS A 26 -15.85 8.27 -8.51
CA HIS A 26 -16.46 6.98 -8.86
C HIS A 26 -17.54 7.09 -9.93
N ALA A 27 -18.39 8.12 -9.87
CA ALA A 27 -19.41 8.36 -10.87
C ALA A 27 -18.80 8.64 -12.26
N ILE A 28 -17.71 9.41 -12.32
CA ILE A 28 -16.97 9.66 -13.57
C ILE A 28 -16.34 8.38 -14.09
N VAL A 29 -15.65 7.62 -13.26
CA VAL A 29 -15.02 6.34 -13.65
C VAL A 29 -16.04 5.39 -14.24
N ALA A 30 -17.17 5.19 -13.56
CA ALA A 30 -18.27 4.35 -14.04
C ALA A 30 -18.88 4.85 -15.38
N HIS A 31 -18.87 6.17 -15.64
CA HIS A 31 -19.26 6.72 -16.94
C HIS A 31 -18.21 6.43 -18.01
N LEU A 32 -16.92 6.61 -17.71
CA LEU A 32 -15.83 6.40 -18.65
C LEU A 32 -15.72 4.93 -19.10
N GLU A 33 -16.10 3.97 -18.26
CA GLU A 33 -16.16 2.55 -18.64
C GLU A 33 -17.17 2.31 -19.77
N ARG A 34 -18.28 3.03 -19.78
CA ARG A 34 -19.39 2.86 -20.72
C ARG A 34 -19.36 3.82 -21.91
N CYS A 35 -18.63 4.93 -21.81
CA CYS A 35 -18.60 5.95 -22.85
C CYS A 35 -17.21 6.13 -23.48
N PRO A 36 -16.95 5.53 -24.65
CA PRO A 36 -15.65 5.63 -25.32
C PRO A 36 -15.31 7.07 -25.74
N ALA A 37 -16.30 7.89 -26.06
CA ALA A 37 -16.08 9.30 -26.44
C ALA A 37 -15.51 10.11 -25.27
N CYS A 38 -16.12 10.05 -24.08
CA CYS A 38 -15.61 10.73 -22.90
C CYS A 38 -14.26 10.17 -22.45
N ARG A 39 -14.02 8.87 -22.59
CA ARG A 39 -12.72 8.24 -22.32
C ARG A 39 -11.63 8.80 -23.23
N ALA A 40 -11.90 8.92 -24.54
CA ALA A 40 -10.96 9.51 -25.49
C ALA A 40 -10.65 10.98 -25.15
N GLU A 41 -11.65 11.76 -24.78
CA GLU A 41 -11.52 13.16 -24.41
C GLU A 41 -10.67 13.34 -23.14
N VAL A 42 -10.99 12.61 -22.05
CA VAL A 42 -10.21 12.63 -20.79
C VAL A 42 -8.77 12.17 -21.02
N SER A 43 -8.55 11.13 -21.83
CA SER A 43 -7.20 10.68 -22.18
C SER A 43 -6.43 11.71 -23.01
N GLY A 44 -7.12 12.46 -23.87
CA GLY A 44 -6.55 13.58 -24.62
C GLY A 44 -6.08 14.71 -23.70
N LEU A 45 -6.93 15.11 -22.75
CA LEU A 45 -6.58 16.11 -21.75
C LEU A 45 -5.40 15.69 -20.86
N ARG A 46 -5.35 14.43 -20.44
CA ARG A 46 -4.19 13.89 -19.68
C ARG A 46 -2.89 13.99 -20.49
N ARG A 47 -2.92 13.62 -21.76
CA ARG A 47 -1.73 13.77 -22.65
C ARG A 47 -1.31 15.22 -22.82
N LEU A 48 -2.27 16.13 -23.01
CA LEU A 48 -1.98 17.56 -23.14
C LEU A 48 -1.33 18.10 -21.86
N ARG A 49 -1.88 17.75 -20.69
CA ARG A 49 -1.30 18.14 -19.40
C ARG A 49 0.12 17.59 -19.22
N ALA A 50 0.34 16.32 -19.53
CA ALA A 50 1.67 15.71 -19.44
C ALA A 50 2.68 16.39 -20.39
N ALA A 51 2.26 16.69 -21.62
CA ALA A 51 3.09 17.43 -22.57
C ALA A 51 3.41 18.84 -22.07
N GLY A 52 2.41 19.55 -21.52
CA GLY A 52 2.63 20.86 -20.89
C GLY A 52 3.61 20.80 -19.73
N GLN A 53 3.42 19.88 -18.80
CA GLN A 53 4.34 19.68 -17.67
C GLN A 53 5.78 19.37 -18.14
N SER A 54 5.92 18.50 -19.14
CA SER A 54 7.24 18.20 -19.73
C SER A 54 7.88 19.39 -20.40
N ALA A 55 7.10 20.21 -21.11
CA ALA A 55 7.59 21.44 -21.75
C ALA A 55 8.09 22.45 -20.71
N PHE A 56 7.35 22.64 -19.61
CA PHE A 56 7.76 23.53 -18.53
C PHE A 56 8.97 22.99 -17.76
N ALA A 57 8.99 21.68 -17.46
CA ALA A 57 10.11 21.06 -16.76
C ALA A 57 11.44 21.15 -17.53
N ASN A 58 11.36 21.19 -18.87
CA ASN A 58 12.52 21.25 -19.74
C ASN A 58 12.82 22.66 -20.28
N ALA A 59 12.12 23.69 -19.79
CA ALA A 59 12.32 25.08 -20.22
C ALA A 59 13.28 25.80 -19.24
N PRO A 60 14.58 25.93 -19.57
CA PRO A 60 15.57 26.53 -18.66
C PRO A 60 15.24 28.00 -18.35
N ASP A 61 14.57 28.67 -19.26
CA ASP A 61 14.19 30.09 -19.11
C ASP A 61 13.07 30.34 -18.09
N LEU A 62 12.38 29.27 -17.66
CA LEU A 62 11.32 29.34 -16.63
C LEU A 62 11.83 28.97 -15.22
N ALA A 63 13.06 28.50 -15.10
CA ALA A 63 13.67 28.29 -13.80
C ALA A 63 13.91 29.64 -13.11
N PRO A 64 13.57 29.78 -11.80
CA PRO A 64 13.87 31.00 -11.06
C PRO A 64 15.36 31.30 -11.12
N SER A 65 15.72 32.56 -11.44
CA SER A 65 17.13 32.96 -11.47
C SER A 65 17.79 32.77 -10.09
N GLN A 66 19.09 32.47 -10.07
CA GLN A 66 19.85 32.37 -8.83
C GLN A 66 19.78 33.66 -8.01
N GLU A 67 19.73 34.81 -8.67
CA GLU A 67 19.59 36.14 -8.05
C GLU A 67 18.23 36.27 -7.35
N PHE A 68 17.14 35.82 -8.00
CA PHE A 68 15.80 35.77 -7.37
C PHE A 68 15.81 34.85 -6.13
N MET A 69 16.35 33.65 -6.25
CA MET A 69 16.44 32.69 -5.14
C MET A 69 17.26 33.20 -3.97
N SER A 70 18.41 33.85 -4.24
CA SER A 70 19.25 34.44 -3.21
C SER A 70 18.58 35.65 -2.53
N SER A 71 17.89 36.50 -3.31
CA SER A 71 17.14 37.64 -2.77
C SER A 71 15.95 37.21 -1.90
N LEU A 72 15.24 36.16 -2.33
CA LEU A 72 14.14 35.55 -1.58
C LEU A 72 14.63 34.95 -0.26
N THR A 73 15.73 34.19 -0.31
CA THR A 73 16.35 33.60 0.89
C THR A 73 16.83 34.67 1.86
N ALA A 74 17.47 35.72 1.36
CA ALA A 74 17.92 36.85 2.20
C ALA A 74 16.73 37.58 2.86
N ARG A 75 15.63 37.81 2.13
CA ARG A 75 14.41 38.43 2.69
C ARG A 75 13.79 37.54 3.79
N LEU A 76 13.68 36.24 3.55
CA LEU A 76 13.15 35.30 4.54
C LEU A 76 14.04 35.22 5.79
N GLN A 77 15.37 35.29 5.65
CA GLN A 77 16.29 35.34 6.76
C GLN A 77 16.18 36.65 7.58
N VAL A 78 16.05 37.79 6.93
CA VAL A 78 15.83 39.07 7.60
C VAL A 78 14.50 39.09 8.36
N GLU A 79 13.43 38.55 7.78
CA GLU A 79 12.13 38.44 8.46
C GLU A 79 12.19 37.48 9.64
N ALA A 80 12.90 36.35 9.50
CA ALA A 80 13.12 35.38 10.58
C ALA A 80 13.98 35.91 11.75
N THR A 81 14.81 36.94 11.49
CA THR A 81 15.65 37.58 12.53
C THR A 81 15.02 38.82 13.17
N ARG A 82 13.90 39.30 12.58
CA ARG A 82 13.17 40.44 13.08
C ARG A 82 12.32 40.03 14.27
N GLU A 83 12.78 40.44 15.42
CA GLU A 83 12.15 40.33 16.76
C GLU A 83 12.32 38.98 17.47
N ARG A 84 13.30 38.96 18.37
CA ARG A 84 13.29 38.09 19.54
C ARG A 84 12.71 38.85 20.71
N PRO A 85 11.42 38.69 21.04
CA PRO A 85 10.96 39.12 22.37
C PRO A 85 11.19 37.99 23.37
N ALA A 86 11.72 38.45 24.50
CA ALA A 86 11.72 37.95 25.85
C ALA A 86 11.34 36.45 26.14
N ARG A 87 11.94 35.94 27.16
CA ARG A 87 11.91 34.62 27.86
C ARG A 87 10.69 33.70 27.73
N TRP A 88 9.49 34.20 27.46
CA TRP A 88 8.30 33.40 27.23
C TRP A 88 8.26 32.79 25.80
N ALA A 89 8.99 33.36 24.84
CA ALA A 89 9.13 32.81 23.50
C ALA A 89 9.90 31.47 23.50
N THR A 90 10.80 31.24 24.46
CA THR A 90 11.49 29.96 24.63
C THR A 90 10.54 28.87 25.12
N TRP A 91 9.59 29.20 25.99
CA TRP A 91 8.56 28.27 26.44
C TRP A 91 7.54 27.94 25.34
N LEU A 92 7.17 28.95 24.54
CA LEU A 92 6.34 28.74 23.34
C LEU A 92 7.07 27.90 22.29
N GLY A 93 8.37 28.11 22.08
CA GLY A 93 9.20 27.30 21.20
C GLY A 93 9.30 25.84 21.65
N MET A 94 9.44 25.58 22.93
CA MET A 94 9.44 24.21 23.49
C MET A 94 8.07 23.56 23.38
N ALA A 95 6.99 24.29 23.65
CA ALA A 95 5.61 23.76 23.45
C ALA A 95 5.32 23.49 21.99
N ALA A 96 5.72 24.36 21.07
CA ALA A 96 5.56 24.17 19.63
C ALA A 96 6.37 22.98 19.12
N SER A 97 7.62 22.79 19.63
CA SER A 97 8.45 21.63 19.29
C SER A 97 7.82 20.33 19.77
N LEU A 98 7.28 20.32 20.99
CA LEU A 98 6.58 19.15 21.54
C LEU A 98 5.32 18.81 20.73
N LEU A 99 4.53 19.83 20.39
CA LEU A 99 3.34 19.66 19.54
C LEU A 99 3.70 19.19 18.13
N LEU A 100 4.81 19.67 17.57
CA LEU A 100 5.30 19.23 16.27
C LEU A 100 5.77 17.79 16.31
N VAL A 101 6.51 17.37 17.34
CA VAL A 101 6.95 15.99 17.53
C VAL A 101 5.75 15.07 17.75
N LEU A 102 4.78 15.48 18.57
CA LEU A 102 3.53 14.74 18.76
C LEU A 102 2.70 14.68 17.47
N GLY A 103 2.57 15.80 16.76
CA GLY A 103 1.82 15.87 15.50
C GLY A 103 2.46 15.03 14.39
N VAL A 104 3.79 15.07 14.26
CA VAL A 104 4.53 14.21 13.32
C VAL A 104 4.43 12.75 13.75
N GLY A 105 4.57 12.45 15.06
CA GLY A 105 4.46 11.09 15.56
C GLY A 105 3.07 10.49 15.33
N LEU A 106 2.00 11.26 15.58
CA LEU A 106 0.62 10.86 15.31
C LEU A 106 0.35 10.74 13.80
N GLY A 107 0.84 11.69 13.01
CA GLY A 107 0.68 11.65 11.54
C GLY A 107 1.39 10.47 10.91
N VAL A 108 2.63 10.16 11.33
CA VAL A 108 3.36 8.95 10.90
C VAL A 108 2.61 7.69 11.30
N ARG A 109 2.08 7.65 12.53
CA ARG A 109 1.30 6.50 13.00
C ARG A 109 0.02 6.30 12.18
N GLU A 110 -0.73 7.37 11.93
CA GLU A 110 -1.96 7.28 11.12
C GLU A 110 -1.66 6.86 9.67
N TRP A 111 -0.66 7.47 9.06
CA TRP A 111 -0.26 7.11 7.70
C TRP A 111 0.22 5.65 7.59
N SER A 112 0.94 5.19 8.59
CA SER A 112 1.36 3.79 8.69
C SER A 112 0.19 2.83 8.83
N MET A 113 -0.83 3.19 9.61
CA MET A 113 -2.04 2.39 9.77
C MET A 113 -2.88 2.33 8.50
N LEU A 114 -2.96 3.43 7.74
CA LEU A 114 -3.65 3.46 6.46
C LEU A 114 -2.95 2.55 5.43
N ASN A 115 -1.62 2.58 5.37
CA ASN A 115 -0.85 1.69 4.49
C ASN A 115 -1.03 0.21 4.88
N LEU A 116 -1.00 -0.10 6.16
CA LEU A 116 -1.21 -1.46 6.64
C LEU A 116 -2.62 -1.97 6.31
N SER A 117 -3.63 -1.12 6.52
CA SER A 117 -5.02 -1.45 6.17
C SER A 117 -5.16 -1.74 4.67
N ALA A 118 -4.52 -0.94 3.81
CA ALA A 118 -4.51 -1.18 2.36
C ALA A 118 -3.79 -2.48 1.99
N LEU A 119 -2.65 -2.78 2.64
CA LEU A 119 -1.93 -4.03 2.45
C LEU A 119 -2.75 -5.25 2.88
N LEU A 120 -3.40 -5.15 4.02
CA LEU A 120 -4.30 -6.20 4.53
C LEU A 120 -5.49 -6.42 3.60
N HIS A 121 -6.10 -5.33 3.13
CA HIS A 121 -7.22 -5.42 2.19
C HIS A 121 -6.81 -6.12 0.88
N ALA A 122 -5.64 -5.77 0.36
CA ALA A 122 -5.08 -6.44 -0.81
C ALA A 122 -4.76 -7.92 -0.54
N ALA A 123 -4.25 -8.27 0.64
CA ALA A 123 -3.98 -9.66 1.03
C ALA A 123 -5.27 -10.49 1.15
N VAL A 124 -6.31 -9.94 1.79
CA VAL A 124 -7.62 -10.58 1.87
C VAL A 124 -8.24 -10.74 0.48
N GLY A 125 -8.14 -9.71 -0.35
CA GLY A 125 -8.59 -9.76 -1.74
C GLY A 125 -7.86 -10.84 -2.54
N ASP A 126 -6.54 -10.92 -2.44
CA ASP A 126 -5.75 -11.97 -3.11
C ASP A 126 -6.13 -13.37 -2.63
N HIS A 127 -6.27 -13.58 -1.31
CA HIS A 127 -6.75 -14.85 -0.77
C HIS A 127 -8.08 -15.27 -1.40
N ARG A 128 -9.05 -14.36 -1.44
CA ARG A 128 -10.37 -14.63 -2.00
C ARG A 128 -10.32 -14.95 -3.50
N PHE A 129 -9.66 -14.08 -4.29
CA PHE A 129 -9.66 -14.22 -5.75
C PHE A 129 -8.70 -15.29 -6.24
N CYS A 130 -7.57 -15.51 -5.57
CA CYS A 130 -6.59 -16.52 -5.95
C CYS A 130 -6.89 -17.89 -5.35
N ALA A 131 -7.01 -17.99 -4.01
CA ALA A 131 -7.11 -19.28 -3.35
C ALA A 131 -8.53 -19.87 -3.35
N LEU A 132 -9.58 -19.04 -3.43
CA LEU A 132 -10.97 -19.52 -3.34
C LEU A 132 -11.72 -19.46 -4.68
N ASP A 133 -11.67 -18.32 -5.36
CA ASP A 133 -12.48 -18.09 -6.58
C ASP A 133 -11.75 -18.46 -7.88
N PHE A 134 -10.42 -18.58 -7.88
CA PHE A 134 -9.56 -18.80 -9.06
C PHE A 134 -9.81 -17.78 -10.19
N LYS A 135 -10.01 -16.49 -9.83
CA LYS A 135 -10.39 -15.39 -10.76
C LYS A 135 -9.34 -14.28 -10.79
N LEU A 136 -8.08 -14.60 -10.98
CA LEU A 136 -7.03 -13.60 -11.07
C LEU A 136 -7.04 -12.90 -12.44
N ALA A 137 -6.70 -11.59 -12.44
CA ALA A 137 -6.55 -10.80 -13.65
C ALA A 137 -5.30 -11.21 -14.47
N GLU A 138 -4.27 -11.70 -13.81
CA GLU A 138 -3.04 -12.24 -14.40
C GLU A 138 -2.84 -13.69 -13.95
N GLN A 139 -2.28 -14.51 -14.84
CA GLN A 139 -1.92 -15.87 -14.45
C GLN A 139 -0.80 -15.87 -13.41
N PRO A 140 -0.91 -16.68 -12.35
CA PRO A 140 0.17 -16.84 -11.38
C PRO A 140 1.44 -17.37 -12.05
N ILE A 141 2.59 -16.93 -11.56
CA ILE A 141 3.90 -17.43 -11.97
C ILE A 141 4.55 -18.19 -10.82
N THR A 142 5.52 -19.03 -11.12
CA THR A 142 6.27 -19.74 -10.07
C THR A 142 7.05 -18.78 -9.18
N LEU A 143 7.29 -19.15 -7.92
CA LEU A 143 8.14 -18.35 -7.02
C LEU A 143 9.57 -18.22 -7.56
N GLU A 144 10.07 -19.25 -8.26
CA GLU A 144 11.39 -19.17 -8.91
C GLU A 144 11.42 -18.09 -10.01
N GLU A 145 10.39 -18.02 -10.86
CA GLU A 145 10.28 -16.97 -11.87
C GLU A 145 10.12 -15.59 -11.23
N ALA A 146 9.30 -15.49 -10.19
CA ALA A 146 9.13 -14.26 -9.42
C ALA A 146 10.44 -13.79 -8.77
N ALA A 147 11.27 -14.74 -8.30
CA ALA A 147 12.58 -14.45 -7.73
C ALA A 147 13.56 -13.88 -8.78
N ARG A 148 13.48 -14.36 -10.02
CA ARG A 148 14.32 -13.84 -11.12
C ARG A 148 13.89 -12.47 -11.62
N ARG A 149 12.60 -12.19 -11.65
CA ARG A 149 12.03 -11.01 -12.32
C ARG A 149 11.75 -9.84 -11.39
N PHE A 150 11.47 -10.10 -10.13
CA PHE A 150 10.94 -9.09 -9.21
C PHE A 150 11.72 -9.01 -7.89
N ASP A 151 11.64 -10.04 -7.05
CA ASP A 151 12.23 -10.02 -5.71
C ASP A 151 12.87 -11.37 -5.36
N PRO A 152 14.18 -11.40 -5.06
CA PRO A 152 14.91 -12.62 -4.70
C PRO A 152 14.35 -13.36 -3.49
N ILE A 153 13.55 -12.71 -2.62
CA ILE A 153 12.91 -13.31 -1.47
C ILE A 153 12.05 -14.52 -1.85
N ASN A 154 11.42 -14.48 -3.02
CA ASN A 154 10.56 -15.55 -3.51
C ASN A 154 11.27 -16.92 -3.56
N ARG A 155 12.58 -16.93 -3.85
CA ARG A 155 13.36 -18.19 -3.86
C ARG A 155 13.47 -18.83 -2.48
N ARG A 156 13.54 -18.01 -1.41
CA ARG A 156 13.57 -18.51 -0.04
C ARG A 156 12.21 -19.04 0.41
N LEU A 157 11.17 -18.42 -0.09
CA LEU A 157 9.79 -18.83 0.19
C LEU A 157 9.40 -20.12 -0.55
N GLU A 158 10.10 -20.49 -1.62
CA GLU A 158 9.88 -21.75 -2.33
C GLU A 158 10.07 -22.98 -1.43
N SER A 159 11.03 -22.91 -0.51
CA SER A 159 11.38 -24.03 0.39
C SER A 159 10.86 -23.89 1.82
N ILE A 160 9.96 -22.91 2.06
CA ILE A 160 9.44 -22.69 3.41
C ILE A 160 8.53 -23.85 3.83
N GLU A 161 8.72 -24.32 5.05
CA GLU A 161 7.90 -25.38 5.66
C GLU A 161 7.44 -24.93 7.05
N PRO A 162 6.24 -25.30 7.50
CA PRO A 162 5.78 -25.02 8.86
C PRO A 162 6.74 -25.62 9.92
N SER A 163 6.94 -24.93 11.03
CA SER A 163 7.73 -25.43 12.16
C SER A 163 7.09 -26.67 12.81
N THR A 164 5.79 -26.84 12.64
CA THR A 164 5.04 -28.04 12.98
C THR A 164 3.96 -28.30 11.92
N THR A 165 3.75 -29.54 11.60
CA THR A 165 2.74 -29.98 10.62
C THR A 165 1.46 -30.52 11.28
N THR A 166 1.42 -30.58 12.62
CA THR A 166 0.26 -31.02 13.39
C THR A 166 -0.07 -29.96 14.42
N LEU A 167 -1.21 -29.32 14.25
CA LEU A 167 -1.76 -28.30 15.12
C LEU A 167 -2.95 -28.86 15.92
N SER A 168 -3.53 -28.07 16.84
CA SER A 168 -4.64 -28.54 17.70
C SER A 168 -5.86 -29.00 16.89
N GLY A 169 -6.16 -28.32 15.78
CA GLY A 169 -7.26 -28.63 14.87
C GLY A 169 -6.94 -29.66 13.78
N GLY A 170 -5.75 -30.28 13.79
CA GLY A 170 -5.36 -31.29 12.83
C GLY A 170 -4.11 -30.96 12.01
N PRO A 171 -3.89 -31.67 10.89
CA PRO A 171 -2.69 -31.49 10.08
C PRO A 171 -2.73 -30.18 9.29
N LEU A 172 -1.60 -29.47 9.29
CA LEU A 172 -1.31 -28.34 8.41
C LEU A 172 -0.52 -28.83 7.20
N ARG A 173 -0.99 -28.56 6.00
CA ARG A 173 -0.35 -29.00 4.75
C ARG A 173 -0.24 -27.86 3.76
N ILE A 174 0.90 -27.75 3.09
CA ILE A 174 1.07 -26.85 1.96
C ILE A 174 0.46 -27.49 0.72
N LEU A 175 -0.39 -26.77 0.03
CA LEU A 175 -1.06 -27.20 -1.21
C LEU A 175 -0.34 -26.67 -2.43
N GLU A 176 0.02 -25.38 -2.44
CA GLU A 176 0.56 -24.71 -3.62
C GLU A 176 1.48 -23.55 -3.21
N ARG A 177 2.42 -23.21 -4.10
CA ARG A 177 3.33 -22.05 -3.99
C ARG A 177 3.42 -21.37 -5.34
N HIS A 178 3.05 -20.08 -5.40
CA HIS A 178 3.14 -19.29 -6.61
C HIS A 178 3.26 -17.79 -6.27
N SER A 179 3.46 -16.95 -7.28
CA SER A 179 3.36 -15.51 -7.15
C SER A 179 2.22 -14.99 -8.01
N CYS A 180 1.36 -14.19 -7.42
CA CYS A 180 0.17 -13.62 -8.03
C CYS A 180 0.17 -12.10 -7.89
N VAL A 181 -0.74 -11.43 -8.61
CA VAL A 181 -0.94 -9.97 -8.55
C VAL A 181 -2.39 -9.69 -8.24
N PHE A 182 -2.63 -8.92 -7.19
CA PHE A 182 -3.94 -8.40 -6.85
C PHE A 182 -3.87 -6.87 -6.72
N GLU A 183 -4.72 -6.15 -7.44
CA GLU A 183 -4.77 -4.67 -7.48
C GLU A 183 -3.41 -4.01 -7.73
N GLY A 184 -2.62 -4.59 -8.63
CA GLY A 184 -1.29 -4.09 -9.00
C GLY A 184 -0.19 -4.42 -7.99
N ARG A 185 -0.49 -5.11 -6.89
CA ARG A 185 0.46 -5.55 -5.89
C ARG A 185 0.79 -7.03 -6.08
N ARG A 186 2.08 -7.34 -6.07
CA ARG A 186 2.57 -8.71 -6.20
C ARG A 186 2.76 -9.34 -4.83
N PHE A 187 2.27 -10.56 -4.69
CA PHE A 187 2.47 -11.41 -3.51
C PHE A 187 3.23 -12.68 -3.87
N ALA A 188 4.11 -13.12 -2.98
CA ALA A 188 4.44 -14.54 -2.88
C ALA A 188 3.31 -15.19 -2.09
N HIS A 189 2.63 -16.14 -2.69
CA HIS A 189 1.43 -16.77 -2.16
C HIS A 189 1.70 -18.25 -1.92
N ILE A 190 1.58 -18.67 -0.68
CA ILE A 190 1.65 -20.07 -0.25
C ILE A 190 0.28 -20.44 0.28
N VAL A 191 -0.37 -21.35 -0.42
CA VAL A 191 -1.68 -21.88 -0.03
C VAL A 191 -1.50 -23.10 0.86
N LEU A 192 -2.10 -23.05 2.03
CA LEU A 192 -2.10 -24.14 2.99
C LEU A 192 -3.53 -24.70 3.18
N ALA A 193 -3.65 -25.91 3.64
CA ALA A 193 -4.89 -26.51 4.10
C ALA A 193 -4.82 -26.75 5.61
N TYR A 194 -5.80 -26.23 6.33
CA TYR A 194 -5.99 -26.47 7.75
C TYR A 194 -7.47 -26.55 8.08
N GLN A 195 -7.87 -27.53 8.90
CA GLN A 195 -9.28 -27.80 9.27
C GLN A 195 -10.23 -27.87 8.04
N GLY A 196 -9.73 -28.40 6.91
CA GLY A 196 -10.53 -28.51 5.68
C GLY A 196 -10.76 -27.21 4.93
N GLN A 197 -10.13 -26.11 5.36
CA GLN A 197 -10.22 -24.79 4.70
C GLN A 197 -8.86 -24.36 4.14
N ALA A 198 -8.91 -23.48 3.14
CA ALA A 198 -7.72 -22.82 2.62
C ALA A 198 -7.24 -21.74 3.58
N VAL A 199 -5.94 -21.69 3.81
CA VAL A 199 -5.24 -20.63 4.53
C VAL A 199 -4.16 -20.11 3.61
N SER A 200 -4.09 -18.80 3.42
CA SER A 200 -3.06 -18.17 2.61
C SER A 200 -1.99 -17.53 3.47
N LEU A 201 -0.74 -17.86 3.18
CA LEU A 201 0.42 -17.08 3.60
C LEU A 201 0.83 -16.19 2.40
N LEU A 202 0.67 -14.90 2.56
CA LEU A 202 0.88 -13.90 1.53
C LEU A 202 2.03 -12.98 1.94
N VAL A 203 3.12 -12.96 1.17
CA VAL A 203 4.30 -12.14 1.46
C VAL A 203 4.45 -11.08 0.38
N THR A 204 4.61 -9.83 0.80
CA THR A 204 4.84 -8.69 -0.10
C THR A 204 5.88 -7.73 0.50
N THR A 205 6.42 -6.85 -0.34
CA THR A 205 7.30 -5.77 0.11
C THR A 205 6.52 -4.75 0.93
N ASP A 206 7.16 -4.25 1.98
CA ASP A 206 6.65 -3.19 2.82
C ASP A 206 7.80 -2.29 3.29
N GLU A 207 7.69 -1.01 2.96
CA GLU A 207 8.65 0.03 3.35
C GLU A 207 8.20 0.82 4.59
N GLY A 208 7.07 0.44 5.20
CA GLY A 208 6.49 1.12 6.35
C GLY A 208 7.25 0.87 7.65
N VAL A 209 7.37 1.93 8.47
CA VAL A 209 7.89 1.85 9.84
C VAL A 209 6.70 1.84 10.79
N TRP A 210 6.18 0.66 11.13
CA TRP A 210 5.04 0.53 12.02
C TRP A 210 5.13 -0.73 12.89
N THR A 211 4.53 -0.65 14.07
CA THR A 211 4.30 -1.80 14.93
C THR A 211 3.02 -2.49 14.49
N ILE A 212 3.14 -3.74 14.10
CA ILE A 212 2.00 -4.55 13.69
C ILE A 212 1.22 -4.98 14.93
N PRO A 213 -0.10 -4.72 15.02
CA PRO A 213 -0.96 -5.45 15.95
C PRO A 213 -0.89 -6.94 15.61
N SER A 214 -0.90 -7.79 16.60
CA SER A 214 -0.84 -9.24 16.40
C SER A 214 -2.07 -9.83 15.71
N SER A 215 -3.20 -9.13 15.74
CA SER A 215 -4.43 -9.51 15.05
C SER A 215 -5.12 -8.29 14.46
N PHE A 216 -5.80 -8.48 13.35
CA PHE A 216 -6.59 -7.45 12.67
C PHE A 216 -8.09 -7.78 12.79
N PRO A 217 -8.95 -6.75 12.84
CA PRO A 217 -10.38 -6.98 12.81
C PRO A 217 -10.79 -7.70 11.52
N VAL A 218 -11.80 -8.52 11.64
CA VAL A 218 -12.41 -9.27 10.54
C VAL A 218 -12.77 -8.33 9.39
N THR A 219 -12.23 -8.63 8.21
CA THR A 219 -12.61 -7.95 6.96
C THR A 219 -13.32 -8.97 6.08
N ASP A 220 -14.56 -8.70 5.71
CA ASP A 220 -15.39 -9.55 4.83
C ASP A 220 -15.50 -11.03 5.26
N GLY A 221 -15.49 -11.30 6.57
CA GLY A 221 -15.55 -12.66 7.12
C GLY A 221 -14.21 -13.41 7.13
N PHE A 222 -13.10 -12.73 6.85
CA PHE A 222 -11.75 -13.28 6.96
C PHE A 222 -11.02 -12.74 8.17
N HIS A 223 -10.24 -13.59 8.81
CA HIS A 223 -9.30 -13.25 9.86
C HIS A 223 -7.89 -13.21 9.29
N ALA A 224 -7.06 -12.31 9.81
CA ALA A 224 -5.71 -12.16 9.34
C ALA A 224 -4.74 -11.85 10.49
N THR A 225 -3.57 -12.49 10.45
CA THR A 225 -2.45 -12.22 11.35
C THR A 225 -1.24 -11.83 10.51
N ALA A 226 -0.56 -10.75 10.91
CA ALA A 226 0.62 -10.28 10.20
C ALA A 226 1.91 -10.70 10.89
N LEU A 227 2.87 -11.15 10.08
CA LEU A 227 4.24 -11.48 10.46
C LEU A 227 5.19 -10.51 9.76
N ARG A 228 6.07 -9.87 10.52
CA ARG A 228 6.94 -8.83 9.98
C ARG A 228 8.37 -9.30 9.73
N GLY A 229 8.92 -8.92 8.57
CA GLY A 229 10.35 -8.88 8.28
C GLY A 229 10.90 -7.46 8.27
N SER A 230 12.12 -7.25 7.77
CA SER A 230 12.78 -5.94 7.68
C SER A 230 12.19 -5.07 6.55
N LYS A 231 11.98 -5.65 5.38
CA LYS A 231 11.48 -5.00 4.16
C LYS A 231 10.22 -5.69 3.60
N HIS A 232 9.71 -6.68 4.31
CA HIS A 232 8.58 -7.49 3.87
C HIS A 232 7.61 -7.68 5.02
N VAL A 233 6.36 -7.84 4.67
CA VAL A 233 5.30 -8.28 5.57
C VAL A 233 4.68 -9.55 5.03
N ALA A 234 4.37 -10.47 5.91
CA ALA A 234 3.60 -11.66 5.58
C ALA A 234 2.24 -11.61 6.30
N PHE A 235 1.19 -11.99 5.61
CA PHE A 235 -0.16 -12.11 6.16
C PHE A 235 -0.59 -13.57 6.11
N VAL A 236 -1.09 -14.08 7.22
CA VAL A 236 -1.81 -15.35 7.27
C VAL A 236 -3.29 -15.02 7.25
N VAL A 237 -4.01 -15.44 6.21
CA VAL A 237 -5.41 -15.07 5.96
C VAL A 237 -6.26 -16.32 5.78
N SER A 238 -7.41 -16.38 6.44
CA SER A 238 -8.41 -17.46 6.26
C SER A 238 -9.79 -17.05 6.77
N ALA A 239 -10.82 -17.78 6.39
CA ALA A 239 -12.16 -17.73 6.98
C ALA A 239 -12.29 -18.54 8.29
N LEU A 240 -11.22 -19.14 8.77
CA LEU A 240 -11.17 -19.80 10.08
C LEU A 240 -11.29 -18.78 11.22
N SER A 241 -11.51 -19.23 12.45
CA SER A 241 -11.51 -18.37 13.64
C SER A 241 -10.15 -17.72 13.87
N ASP A 242 -10.13 -16.60 14.61
CA ASP A 242 -8.89 -15.90 15.00
C ASP A 242 -7.87 -16.86 15.63
N ASP A 243 -8.30 -17.68 16.60
CA ASP A 243 -7.42 -18.63 17.27
C ASP A 243 -6.78 -19.63 16.30
N ALA A 244 -7.53 -20.10 15.31
CA ALA A 244 -7.02 -21.02 14.30
C ALA A 244 -6.06 -20.36 13.32
N VAL A 245 -6.32 -19.11 12.94
CA VAL A 245 -5.39 -18.32 12.10
C VAL A 245 -4.12 -18.00 12.87
N ASP A 246 -4.21 -17.64 14.15
CA ASP A 246 -3.07 -17.37 15.02
C ASP A 246 -2.21 -18.62 15.23
N GLU A 247 -2.83 -19.80 15.37
CA GLU A 247 -2.13 -21.07 15.48
C GLU A 247 -1.31 -21.38 14.22
N VAL A 248 -1.90 -21.17 13.04
CA VAL A 248 -1.16 -21.31 11.76
C VAL A 248 -0.07 -20.24 11.65
N ALA A 249 -0.35 -19.00 12.02
CA ALA A 249 0.64 -17.93 12.02
C ALA A 249 1.82 -18.24 12.93
N ALA A 250 1.57 -18.79 14.12
CA ALA A 250 2.62 -19.23 15.04
C ALA A 250 3.50 -20.34 14.45
N ALA A 251 2.88 -21.32 13.76
CA ALA A 251 3.62 -22.37 13.07
C ALA A 251 4.48 -21.88 11.91
N MET A 252 4.07 -20.77 11.26
CA MET A 252 4.79 -20.15 10.14
C MET A 252 5.77 -19.07 10.58
N ALA A 253 5.65 -18.52 11.79
CA ALA A 253 6.41 -17.33 12.23
C ALA A 253 7.93 -17.53 12.17
N GLY A 254 8.45 -18.63 12.72
CA GLY A 254 9.88 -18.96 12.69
C GLY A 254 10.41 -19.11 11.26
N PRO A 255 9.84 -20.01 10.44
CA PRO A 255 10.21 -20.19 9.04
C PRO A 255 10.13 -18.89 8.22
N VAL A 256 9.06 -18.10 8.38
CA VAL A 256 8.91 -16.79 7.71
C VAL A 256 10.01 -15.84 8.16
N ALA A 257 10.24 -15.70 9.46
CA ALA A 257 11.28 -14.82 9.98
C ALA A 257 12.66 -15.20 9.43
N GLN A 258 12.99 -16.49 9.34
CA GLN A 258 14.23 -16.98 8.77
C GLN A 258 14.34 -16.67 7.27
N ALA A 259 13.26 -16.85 6.51
CA ALA A 259 13.23 -16.50 5.10
C ALA A 259 13.42 -15.00 4.87
N LEU A 260 12.81 -14.15 5.70
CA LEU A 260 12.86 -12.70 5.59
C LEU A 260 14.12 -12.03 6.20
N ALA A 261 14.87 -12.72 7.05
CA ALA A 261 16.04 -12.17 7.78
C ALA A 261 17.29 -11.91 6.93
N GLY A 262 17.31 -12.20 5.65
CA GLY A 262 18.52 -12.16 4.83
C GLY A 262 18.48 -11.23 3.62
N VAL A 263 17.62 -10.18 3.64
CA VAL A 263 17.48 -9.22 2.52
C VAL A 263 17.68 -7.80 2.98
#